data_af5a25b74cb53b79bda0aa3e79e0c6fa
#
_entry.id   af5a25b74cb53b79bda0aa3e79e0c6fa
#
_cell.length_a   1.000
_cell.length_b   1.000
_cell.length_c   1.000
_cell.angle_alpha   90.00
_cell.angle_beta   90.00
_cell.angle_gamma   90.00
#
_symmetry.space_group_name_H-M   'P 1'
#
loop_
_entity.id
_entity.type
_entity.pdbx_description
1 polymer ?
#
loop_
_entity_poly.entity_id
_entity_poly.type
_entity_poly.pdbx_seq_one_letter_code
_entity_poly.pdbx_strand_id
1 'polypeptide(L)'
;MLNSEFLEFPETTARVATLDNGLEVIVKEDHSAPVVSLQAWCRAGSIHEGGWLGAGMSHFLEHMLFKGTERRNANEIAQAVQAEGGYINAYTSFDRTVYWIDTPSAGFENCLDVLCDVVAFARLPEDEFASEADVIRREIAMGDDNPEQVLSKALFRTAYTIHPCRYPVIGFLDLFNQLGRDDLYGYYLEKYSPDNLFVVVAGDVDADETIERIESHLGGISRRRRPSVVLPEEPRHIGIREESVPFSTELVRGRLGWPIPPGDHPDGPALDILAAILGNGKSSRLYREVRENQQLVNSVGAYSYAPTFQGQFVLSYDTEPGSSKSADEAILGEIDKVKSDGVALDEVNKVVRQALSSQFSTLTDMRGQASDLGSNWITTRNLNYTRDYVKDLQRVELEDVVRVADQYLADDRFTRVSLVPEA
;
A
#
# COMPACT_ATOMS: atom_id res chain seq x y z
N MET A 1 29.08 -19.97 -11.27
CA MET A 1 28.87 -20.20 -9.83
C MET A 1 29.14 -18.88 -9.13
N LEU A 2 28.09 -18.15 -8.77
CA LEU A 2 28.24 -17.09 -7.80
C LEU A 2 28.60 -17.79 -6.48
N ASN A 3 29.67 -17.36 -5.81
CA ASN A 3 29.92 -17.74 -4.43
C ASN A 3 28.63 -17.41 -3.67
N SER A 4 27.91 -18.43 -3.24
CA SER A 4 26.62 -18.33 -2.57
C SER A 4 26.81 -17.97 -1.10
N GLU A 5 27.36 -16.82 -0.83
CA GLU A 5 27.10 -16.18 0.44
C GLU A 5 25.73 -15.50 0.26
N PHE A 6 24.72 -16.05 0.92
CA PHE A 6 23.43 -15.37 1.08
C PHE A 6 23.73 -13.99 1.64
N LEU A 7 23.15 -12.96 1.02
CA LEU A 7 23.18 -11.63 1.59
C LEU A 7 22.31 -11.64 2.85
N GLU A 8 22.95 -11.52 4.00
CA GLU A 8 22.25 -11.43 5.27
C GLU A 8 21.91 -9.96 5.56
N PHE A 9 20.62 -9.68 5.68
CA PHE A 9 20.18 -8.43 6.28
C PHE A 9 20.39 -8.52 7.80
N PRO A 10 20.92 -7.48 8.42
CA PRO A 10 21.09 -7.46 9.86
C PRO A 10 19.72 -7.53 10.56
N GLU A 11 19.70 -8.10 11.75
CA GLU A 11 18.56 -8.01 12.63
C GLU A 11 18.32 -6.54 13.01
N THR A 12 17.05 -6.11 13.03
CA THR A 12 16.76 -4.74 13.42
C THR A 12 17.08 -4.51 14.89
N THR A 13 17.66 -3.35 15.19
CA THR A 13 17.89 -2.87 16.56
C THR A 13 16.69 -2.10 17.12
N ALA A 14 15.58 -2.03 16.37
CA ALA A 14 14.40 -1.29 16.81
C ALA A 14 13.81 -1.89 18.08
N ARG A 15 13.42 -0.99 18.98
CA ARG A 15 12.79 -1.32 20.27
C ARG A 15 11.28 -1.14 20.16
N VAL A 16 10.53 -2.00 20.85
CA VAL A 16 9.06 -1.91 20.94
C VAL A 16 8.69 -1.71 22.40
N ALA A 17 7.90 -0.67 22.66
CA ALA A 17 7.24 -0.46 23.94
C ALA A 17 5.73 -0.44 23.75
N THR A 18 4.98 -0.91 24.75
CA THR A 18 3.52 -0.80 24.80
C THR A 18 3.16 0.02 26.03
N LEU A 19 2.51 1.16 25.82
CA LEU A 19 2.08 2.05 26.91
C LEU A 19 0.85 1.45 27.62
N ASP A 20 0.56 1.90 28.83
CA ASP A 20 -0.56 1.43 29.66
C ASP A 20 -1.92 1.54 28.95
N ASN A 21 -2.08 2.54 28.09
CA ASN A 21 -3.28 2.73 27.26
C ASN A 21 -3.31 1.87 25.98
N GLY A 22 -2.29 1.02 25.76
CA GLY A 22 -2.20 0.09 24.64
C GLY A 22 -1.63 0.67 23.34
N LEU A 23 -1.18 1.93 23.35
CA LEU A 23 -0.41 2.48 22.25
C LEU A 23 0.93 1.74 22.14
N GLU A 24 1.29 1.31 20.97
CA GLU A 24 2.59 0.70 20.69
C GLU A 24 3.54 1.76 20.13
N VAL A 25 4.79 1.74 20.58
CA VAL A 25 5.84 2.66 20.13
C VAL A 25 7.02 1.83 19.65
N ILE A 26 7.48 2.10 18.46
CA ILE A 26 8.63 1.44 17.82
C ILE A 26 9.68 2.51 17.57
N VAL A 27 10.87 2.33 18.11
CA VAL A 27 11.97 3.29 17.91
C VAL A 27 13.20 2.57 17.40
N LYS A 28 13.77 3.09 16.32
CA LYS A 28 15.05 2.66 15.75
C LYS A 28 16.04 3.83 15.79
N GLU A 29 17.03 3.72 16.63
CA GLU A 29 18.16 4.66 16.65
C GLU A 29 19.03 4.48 15.41
N ASP A 30 19.30 5.58 14.72
CA ASP A 30 20.26 5.65 13.63
C ASP A 30 20.90 7.04 13.58
N HIS A 31 22.12 7.13 14.09
CA HIS A 31 22.89 8.36 14.19
C HIS A 31 23.78 8.63 12.96
N SER A 32 23.51 7.97 11.84
CA SER A 32 24.30 8.13 10.60
C SER A 32 24.10 9.51 9.93
N ALA A 33 22.95 10.14 10.20
CA ALA A 33 22.64 11.49 9.74
C ALA A 33 21.75 12.21 10.77
N PRO A 34 21.83 13.56 10.89
CA PRO A 34 21.03 14.31 11.87
C PRO A 34 19.60 14.55 11.39
N VAL A 35 18.88 13.49 11.11
CA VAL A 35 17.48 13.50 10.61
C VAL A 35 16.66 12.42 11.29
N VAL A 36 15.34 12.66 11.40
CA VAL A 36 14.38 11.77 12.03
C VAL A 36 13.13 11.66 11.17
N SER A 37 12.60 10.47 11.02
CA SER A 37 11.25 10.21 10.50
C SER A 37 10.34 9.78 11.65
N LEU A 38 9.27 10.54 11.85
CA LEU A 38 8.22 10.32 12.82
C LEU A 38 6.97 9.83 12.09
N GLN A 39 6.43 8.67 12.42
CA GLN A 39 5.25 8.13 11.75
C GLN A 39 4.18 7.68 12.75
N ALA A 40 2.94 8.10 12.54
CA ALA A 40 1.78 7.60 13.27
C ALA A 40 0.93 6.72 12.34
N TRP A 41 0.74 5.47 12.72
CA TRP A 41 0.05 4.44 11.96
C TRP A 41 -1.28 4.12 12.62
N CYS A 42 -2.37 4.27 11.87
CA CYS A 42 -3.71 3.84 12.26
C CYS A 42 -4.06 2.52 11.55
N ARG A 43 -4.50 1.49 12.32
CA ARG A 43 -4.96 0.21 11.77
C ARG A 43 -6.39 0.32 11.27
N ALA A 44 -6.64 1.35 10.46
CA ALA A 44 -7.91 1.58 9.80
C ALA A 44 -7.67 2.22 8.44
N GLY A 45 -8.34 1.72 7.44
CA GLY A 45 -8.39 2.22 6.08
C GLY A 45 -9.76 1.94 5.49
N SER A 46 -9.92 2.08 4.18
CA SER A 46 -11.24 2.07 3.53
C SER A 46 -12.06 0.79 3.75
N ILE A 47 -11.41 -0.37 3.98
CA ILE A 47 -12.14 -1.63 4.27
C ILE A 47 -12.75 -1.66 5.67
N HIS A 48 -12.42 -0.70 6.53
CA HIS A 48 -12.88 -0.63 7.93
C HIS A 48 -13.99 0.40 8.16
N GLU A 49 -14.59 0.95 7.10
CA GLU A 49 -15.58 2.02 7.16
C GLU A 49 -17.00 1.54 7.61
N GLY A 50 -17.18 0.25 7.85
CA GLY A 50 -18.42 -0.30 8.42
C GLY A 50 -19.65 -0.02 7.53
N GLY A 51 -20.64 0.69 8.06
CA GLY A 51 -21.85 1.06 7.30
C GLY A 51 -21.62 2.08 6.19
N TRP A 52 -20.44 2.68 6.12
CA TRP A 52 -20.04 3.68 5.13
C TRP A 52 -19.06 3.16 4.07
N LEU A 53 -19.00 1.84 3.89
CA LEU A 53 -18.11 1.24 2.87
C LEU A 53 -18.33 1.87 1.50
N GLY A 54 -17.22 2.35 0.92
CA GLY A 54 -17.24 3.05 -0.37
C GLY A 54 -17.55 4.54 -0.30
N ALA A 55 -17.69 5.12 0.90
CA ALA A 55 -17.86 6.56 1.07
C ALA A 55 -16.52 7.34 1.13
N GLY A 56 -15.39 6.64 1.28
CA GLY A 56 -14.07 7.28 1.35
C GLY A 56 -13.80 7.99 2.67
N MET A 57 -14.42 7.49 3.75
CA MET A 57 -14.38 8.12 5.08
C MET A 57 -12.96 8.17 5.65
N SER A 58 -12.17 7.10 5.43
CA SER A 58 -10.78 7.03 5.89
C SER A 58 -9.89 8.07 5.19
N HIS A 59 -10.05 8.22 3.89
CA HIS A 59 -9.33 9.19 3.09
C HIS A 59 -9.73 10.64 3.43
N PHE A 60 -11.03 10.89 3.58
CA PHE A 60 -11.49 12.21 3.99
C PHE A 60 -11.01 12.57 5.40
N LEU A 61 -10.98 11.61 6.32
CA LEU A 61 -10.44 11.84 7.66
C LEU A 61 -8.94 12.15 7.62
N GLU A 62 -8.18 11.49 6.74
CA GLU A 62 -6.77 11.80 6.53
C GLU A 62 -6.55 13.30 6.25
N HIS A 63 -7.31 13.87 5.31
CA HIS A 63 -7.27 15.30 4.98
C HIS A 63 -7.67 16.17 6.18
N MET A 64 -8.74 15.78 6.87
CA MET A 64 -9.31 16.57 7.96
C MET A 64 -8.44 16.63 9.21
N LEU A 65 -7.54 15.68 9.44
CA LEU A 65 -6.63 15.73 10.57
C LEU A 65 -5.66 16.92 10.49
N PHE A 66 -5.34 17.39 9.28
CA PHE A 66 -4.49 18.56 9.08
C PHE A 66 -5.25 19.91 9.17
N LYS A 67 -6.58 19.90 9.35
CA LYS A 67 -7.41 21.11 9.31
C LYS A 67 -7.64 21.76 10.67
N GLY A 68 -7.17 21.17 11.73
CA GLY A 68 -7.15 21.79 13.05
C GLY A 68 -7.31 20.84 14.21
N THR A 69 -6.65 21.20 15.30
CA THR A 69 -6.67 20.53 16.58
C THR A 69 -7.27 21.43 17.65
N GLU A 70 -7.22 21.00 18.91
CA GLU A 70 -7.57 21.88 20.05
C GLU A 70 -6.58 23.04 20.23
N ARG A 71 -5.32 22.87 19.77
CA ARG A 71 -4.23 23.81 20.01
C ARG A 71 -3.80 24.59 18.77
N ARG A 72 -4.04 24.06 17.57
CA ARG A 72 -3.51 24.60 16.30
C ARG A 72 -4.59 24.62 15.22
N ASN A 73 -4.64 25.67 14.44
CA ASN A 73 -5.36 25.66 13.16
C ASN A 73 -4.50 25.06 12.03
N ALA A 74 -5.07 24.89 10.83
CA ALA A 74 -4.39 24.27 9.69
C ALA A 74 -3.07 24.95 9.32
N ASN A 75 -3.04 26.28 9.31
CA ASN A 75 -1.83 27.05 8.98
C ASN A 75 -0.75 26.90 10.05
N GLU A 76 -1.13 26.88 11.33
CA GLU A 76 -0.21 26.69 12.47
C GLU A 76 0.42 25.30 12.46
N ILE A 77 -0.33 24.26 12.06
CA ILE A 77 0.21 22.90 11.88
C ILE A 77 1.32 22.91 10.82
N ALA A 78 1.03 23.45 9.63
CA ALA A 78 1.99 23.49 8.54
C ALA A 78 3.23 24.35 8.89
N GLN A 79 3.02 25.53 9.48
CA GLN A 79 4.09 26.44 9.86
C GLN A 79 4.98 25.87 10.95
N ALA A 80 4.42 25.17 11.94
CA ALA A 80 5.20 24.55 13.01
C ALA A 80 6.21 23.53 12.47
N VAL A 81 5.80 22.69 11.52
CA VAL A 81 6.70 21.72 10.89
C VAL A 81 7.72 22.41 9.97
N GLN A 82 7.26 23.39 9.15
CA GLN A 82 8.14 24.10 8.23
C GLN A 82 9.21 24.94 8.97
N ALA A 83 8.89 25.50 10.12
CA ALA A 83 9.83 26.28 10.94
C ALA A 83 11.03 25.42 11.39
N GLU A 84 10.83 24.12 11.59
CA GLU A 84 11.88 23.18 11.95
C GLU A 84 12.60 22.59 10.70
N GLY A 85 12.27 23.04 9.49
CA GLY A 85 12.77 22.48 8.24
C GLY A 85 12.18 21.12 7.91
N GLY A 86 11.08 20.75 8.56
CA GLY A 86 10.40 19.47 8.38
C GLY A 86 9.43 19.44 7.19
N TYR A 87 9.01 18.23 6.85
CA TYR A 87 8.00 17.93 5.84
C TYR A 87 6.96 16.99 6.43
N ILE A 88 5.68 17.36 6.34
CA ILE A 88 4.56 16.56 6.82
C ILE A 88 3.70 16.05 5.65
N ASN A 89 3.25 14.81 5.72
CA ASN A 89 2.33 14.21 4.75
C ASN A 89 1.58 13.02 5.35
N ALA A 90 0.64 12.45 4.59
CA ALA A 90 -0.08 11.24 4.95
C ALA A 90 -0.45 10.42 3.71
N TYR A 91 -0.93 9.20 3.93
CA TYR A 91 -1.62 8.41 2.92
C TYR A 91 -2.63 7.46 3.56
N THR A 92 -3.68 7.17 2.82
CA THR A 92 -4.67 6.14 3.16
C THR A 92 -4.59 4.98 2.18
N SER A 93 -4.64 3.76 2.71
CA SER A 93 -4.75 2.51 1.96
C SER A 93 -6.04 1.77 2.33
N PHE A 94 -6.20 0.55 1.85
CA PHE A 94 -7.33 -0.30 2.20
C PHE A 94 -7.37 -0.63 3.70
N ASP A 95 -6.23 -0.91 4.32
CA ASP A 95 -6.13 -1.45 5.68
C ASP A 95 -5.48 -0.50 6.70
N ARG A 96 -4.98 0.66 6.26
CA ARG A 96 -4.25 1.61 7.13
C ARG A 96 -4.33 3.03 6.65
N THR A 97 -4.10 3.95 7.59
CA THR A 97 -3.80 5.36 7.32
C THR A 97 -2.52 5.72 8.07
N VAL A 98 -1.60 6.42 7.41
CA VAL A 98 -0.28 6.75 7.96
C VAL A 98 -0.02 8.23 7.81
N TYR A 99 0.40 8.87 8.88
CA TYR A 99 0.83 10.27 8.94
C TYR A 99 2.31 10.29 9.27
N TRP A 100 3.10 11.12 8.61
CA TRP A 100 4.52 11.22 8.93
C TRP A 100 5.06 12.62 8.83
N ILE A 101 6.10 12.87 9.62
CA ILE A 101 6.93 14.07 9.57
C ILE A 101 8.38 13.61 9.47
N ASP A 102 9.09 14.15 8.47
CA ASP A 102 10.54 14.05 8.41
C ASP A 102 11.13 15.40 8.78
N THR A 103 12.13 15.40 9.66
CA THR A 103 12.70 16.63 10.20
C THR A 103 14.19 16.44 10.52
N PRO A 104 15.00 17.52 10.52
CA PRO A 104 16.28 17.51 11.19
C PRO A 104 16.11 17.11 12.67
N SER A 105 17.08 16.41 13.28
CA SER A 105 16.98 15.96 14.68
C SER A 105 16.78 17.11 15.67
N ALA A 106 17.27 18.31 15.36
CA ALA A 106 17.03 19.52 16.15
C ALA A 106 15.55 19.93 16.24
N GLY A 107 14.72 19.57 15.23
CA GLY A 107 13.27 19.85 15.20
C GLY A 107 12.40 18.73 15.78
N PHE A 108 13.01 17.64 16.26
CA PHE A 108 12.31 16.43 16.72
C PHE A 108 11.17 16.72 17.70
N GLU A 109 11.45 17.44 18.79
CA GLU A 109 10.48 17.73 19.86
C GLU A 109 9.22 18.45 19.36
N ASN A 110 9.41 19.52 18.58
CA ASN A 110 8.29 20.29 18.05
C ASN A 110 7.48 19.49 17.01
N CYS A 111 8.16 18.72 16.16
CA CYS A 111 7.51 17.88 15.17
C CYS A 111 6.77 16.69 15.80
N LEU A 112 7.31 16.10 16.87
CA LEU A 112 6.62 15.07 17.66
C LEU A 112 5.35 15.63 18.30
N ASP A 113 5.42 16.81 18.93
CA ASP A 113 4.25 17.47 19.50
C ASP A 113 3.17 17.75 18.45
N VAL A 114 3.56 18.18 17.24
CA VAL A 114 2.61 18.38 16.12
C VAL A 114 1.98 17.07 15.70
N LEU A 115 2.77 16.00 15.48
CA LEU A 115 2.24 14.71 15.04
C LEU A 115 1.27 14.13 16.06
N CYS A 116 1.62 14.17 17.35
CA CYS A 116 0.76 13.72 18.45
C CYS A 116 -0.54 14.52 18.51
N ASP A 117 -0.45 15.85 18.37
CA ASP A 117 -1.60 16.75 18.36
C ASP A 117 -2.57 16.46 17.22
N VAL A 118 -2.06 16.30 16.00
CA VAL A 118 -2.84 16.02 14.80
C VAL A 118 -3.59 14.69 14.91
N VAL A 119 -2.93 13.61 15.36
CA VAL A 119 -3.57 12.29 15.36
C VAL A 119 -4.50 12.07 16.56
N ALA A 120 -4.27 12.74 17.68
CA ALA A 120 -4.99 12.47 18.93
C ALA A 120 -6.04 13.52 19.32
N PHE A 121 -5.90 14.76 18.85
CA PHE A 121 -6.71 15.91 19.28
C PHE A 121 -7.34 16.69 18.12
N ALA A 122 -7.58 16.03 16.97
CA ALA A 122 -8.24 16.65 15.83
C ALA A 122 -9.68 17.07 16.16
N ARG A 123 -10.08 18.27 15.72
CA ARG A 123 -11.41 18.85 15.96
C ARG A 123 -12.37 18.70 14.79
N LEU A 124 -11.86 18.52 13.59
CA LEU A 124 -12.64 18.50 12.35
C LEU A 124 -13.58 19.72 12.27
N PRO A 125 -13.04 20.97 12.18
CA PRO A 125 -13.85 22.19 12.15
C PRO A 125 -14.87 22.15 11.02
N GLU A 126 -16.09 22.70 11.27
CA GLU A 126 -17.21 22.57 10.33
C GLU A 126 -16.99 23.36 9.02
N ASP A 127 -16.38 24.53 9.11
CA ASP A 127 -15.99 25.36 7.98
C ASP A 127 -14.90 24.69 7.12
N GLU A 128 -13.91 24.08 7.74
CA GLU A 128 -12.88 23.29 7.07
C GLU A 128 -13.46 22.00 6.45
N PHE A 129 -14.42 21.34 7.13
CA PHE A 129 -15.10 20.18 6.58
C PHE A 129 -15.79 20.48 5.25
N ALA A 130 -16.54 21.58 5.17
CA ALA A 130 -17.23 21.97 3.95
C ALA A 130 -16.23 22.29 2.82
N SER A 131 -15.16 23.03 3.14
CA SER A 131 -14.11 23.38 2.19
C SER A 131 -13.35 22.18 1.67
N GLU A 132 -12.98 21.25 2.57
CA GLU A 132 -12.22 20.07 2.21
C GLU A 132 -13.06 19.03 1.47
N ALA A 133 -14.36 18.93 1.76
CA ALA A 133 -15.27 18.12 0.98
C ALA A 133 -15.28 18.51 -0.50
N ASP A 134 -15.14 19.80 -0.81
CA ASP A 134 -15.02 20.26 -2.21
C ASP A 134 -13.66 19.89 -2.83
N VAL A 135 -12.60 19.77 -2.03
CA VAL A 135 -11.31 19.24 -2.50
C VAL A 135 -11.46 17.76 -2.88
N ILE A 136 -12.03 16.95 -2.00
CA ILE A 136 -12.24 15.52 -2.27
C ILE A 136 -13.14 15.29 -3.48
N ARG A 137 -14.20 16.09 -3.68
CA ARG A 137 -15.04 16.00 -4.89
C ARG A 137 -14.24 16.23 -6.17
N ARG A 138 -13.31 17.20 -6.15
CA ARG A 138 -12.41 17.46 -7.29
C ARG A 138 -11.43 16.32 -7.50
N GLU A 139 -10.90 15.71 -6.43
CA GLU A 139 -10.01 14.56 -6.54
C GLU A 139 -10.72 13.33 -7.10
N ILE A 140 -11.97 13.07 -6.68
CA ILE A 140 -12.79 12.01 -7.26
C ILE A 140 -12.97 12.25 -8.77
N ALA A 141 -13.34 13.48 -9.17
CA ALA A 141 -13.50 13.83 -10.58
C ALA A 141 -12.19 13.69 -11.37
N MET A 142 -11.08 14.18 -10.83
CA MET A 142 -9.75 14.01 -11.44
C MET A 142 -9.36 12.53 -11.56
N GLY A 143 -9.76 11.71 -10.57
CA GLY A 143 -9.54 10.26 -10.61
C GLY A 143 -10.40 9.55 -11.67
N ASP A 144 -11.59 10.06 -11.95
CA ASP A 144 -12.46 9.53 -13.01
C ASP A 144 -11.98 9.93 -14.41
N ASP A 145 -11.19 10.98 -14.54
CA ASP A 145 -10.49 11.38 -15.75
C ASP A 145 -9.12 10.67 -15.94
N ASN A 146 -8.63 9.95 -14.92
CA ASN A 146 -7.35 9.26 -14.97
C ASN A 146 -7.54 7.78 -15.38
N PRO A 147 -7.02 7.35 -16.55
CA PRO A 147 -7.22 6.01 -17.05
C PRO A 147 -6.68 4.90 -16.13
N GLU A 148 -5.54 5.14 -15.46
CA GLU A 148 -4.95 4.17 -14.53
C GLU A 148 -5.82 3.97 -13.28
N GLN A 149 -6.40 5.05 -12.76
CA GLN A 149 -7.31 4.98 -11.61
C GLN A 149 -8.64 4.30 -11.98
N VAL A 150 -9.21 4.65 -13.15
CA VAL A 150 -10.45 4.02 -13.63
C VAL A 150 -10.24 2.53 -13.85
N LEU A 151 -9.13 2.13 -14.49
CA LEU A 151 -8.79 0.73 -14.73
C LEU A 151 -8.53 -0.02 -13.41
N SER A 152 -7.90 0.61 -12.43
CA SER A 152 -7.70 0.03 -11.11
C SER A 152 -9.02 -0.17 -10.36
N LYS A 153 -9.91 0.84 -10.35
CA LYS A 153 -11.25 0.73 -9.78
C LYS A 153 -12.05 -0.40 -10.44
N ALA A 154 -11.99 -0.52 -11.77
CA ALA A 154 -12.66 -1.60 -12.50
C ALA A 154 -12.10 -2.98 -12.12
N LEU A 155 -10.76 -3.12 -12.03
CA LEU A 155 -10.14 -4.38 -11.64
C LEU A 155 -10.62 -4.84 -10.26
N PHE A 156 -10.51 -4.00 -9.24
CA PHE A 156 -10.91 -4.37 -7.87
C PHE A 156 -12.43 -4.63 -7.77
N ARG A 157 -13.26 -3.80 -8.41
CA ARG A 157 -14.72 -3.99 -8.43
C ARG A 157 -15.13 -5.32 -9.05
N THR A 158 -14.43 -5.75 -10.10
CA THR A 158 -14.72 -6.99 -10.85
C THR A 158 -14.09 -8.21 -10.18
N ALA A 159 -12.88 -8.08 -9.63
CA ALA A 159 -12.17 -9.16 -8.98
C ALA A 159 -12.81 -9.59 -7.66
N TYR A 160 -13.37 -8.64 -6.90
CA TYR A 160 -13.97 -8.93 -5.60
C TYR A 160 -15.49 -8.77 -5.63
N THR A 161 -16.21 -9.73 -5.03
CA THR A 161 -17.68 -9.73 -4.95
C THR A 161 -18.21 -9.23 -3.63
N ILE A 162 -17.57 -9.62 -2.52
CA ILE A 162 -18.03 -9.29 -1.17
C ILE A 162 -16.96 -8.59 -0.32
N HIS A 163 -15.67 -8.80 -0.60
CA HIS A 163 -14.62 -8.17 0.18
C HIS A 163 -14.63 -6.64 -0.02
N PRO A 164 -14.52 -5.82 1.05
CA PRO A 164 -14.63 -4.36 0.96
C PRO A 164 -13.58 -3.67 0.08
N CYS A 165 -12.46 -4.28 -0.23
CA CYS A 165 -11.48 -3.71 -1.17
C CYS A 165 -12.02 -3.52 -2.59
N ARG A 166 -13.21 -4.04 -2.90
CA ARG A 166 -13.92 -3.74 -4.15
C ARG A 166 -14.30 -2.26 -4.30
N TYR A 167 -14.33 -1.53 -3.19
CA TYR A 167 -14.62 -0.10 -3.17
C TYR A 167 -13.33 0.72 -3.22
N PRO A 168 -13.27 1.80 -4.01
CA PRO A 168 -12.07 2.64 -4.07
C PRO A 168 -11.80 3.33 -2.72
N VAL A 169 -10.55 3.52 -2.39
CA VAL A 169 -10.13 4.18 -1.13
C VAL A 169 -10.71 5.59 -1.00
N ILE A 170 -10.73 6.35 -2.10
CA ILE A 170 -11.30 7.70 -2.14
C ILE A 170 -12.83 7.71 -2.05
N GLY A 171 -13.48 6.56 -2.26
CA GLY A 171 -14.93 6.41 -2.27
C GLY A 171 -15.60 6.74 -3.61
N PHE A 172 -16.92 6.56 -3.63
CA PHE A 172 -17.80 6.98 -4.73
C PHE A 172 -18.49 8.29 -4.39
N LEU A 173 -18.60 9.19 -5.34
CA LEU A 173 -19.13 10.54 -5.16
C LEU A 173 -20.53 10.56 -4.50
N ASP A 174 -21.42 9.65 -4.91
CA ASP A 174 -22.80 9.59 -4.40
C ASP A 174 -22.85 9.17 -2.92
N LEU A 175 -21.94 8.28 -2.48
CA LEU A 175 -21.82 7.87 -1.09
C LEU A 175 -21.09 8.93 -0.28
N PHE A 176 -20.00 9.49 -0.82
CA PHE A 176 -19.26 10.58 -0.20
C PHE A 176 -20.15 11.78 0.13
N ASN A 177 -21.04 12.17 -0.79
CA ASN A 177 -21.95 13.29 -0.61
C ASN A 177 -23.02 13.08 0.51
N GLN A 178 -23.15 11.88 1.05
CA GLN A 178 -24.04 11.60 2.16
C GLN A 178 -23.34 11.75 3.52
N LEU A 179 -22.02 11.87 3.55
CA LEU A 179 -21.25 12.01 4.78
C LEU A 179 -21.49 13.37 5.43
N GLY A 180 -21.85 13.33 6.71
CA GLY A 180 -21.84 14.50 7.57
C GLY A 180 -20.57 14.61 8.41
N ARG A 181 -20.31 15.80 8.92
CA ARG A 181 -19.17 16.05 9.83
C ARG A 181 -19.22 15.16 11.06
N ASP A 182 -20.39 14.92 11.63
CA ASP A 182 -20.57 14.11 12.83
C ASP A 182 -20.33 12.62 12.57
N ASP A 183 -20.65 12.12 11.37
CA ASP A 183 -20.30 10.76 10.94
C ASP A 183 -18.78 10.58 10.91
N LEU A 184 -18.08 11.55 10.31
CA LEU A 184 -16.62 11.53 10.22
C LEU A 184 -15.97 11.66 11.59
N TYR A 185 -16.50 12.51 12.47
CA TYR A 185 -16.01 12.67 13.83
C TYR A 185 -16.26 11.41 14.67
N GLY A 186 -17.40 10.77 14.50
CA GLY A 186 -17.69 9.48 15.11
C GLY A 186 -16.69 8.40 14.68
N TYR A 187 -16.37 8.35 13.39
CA TYR A 187 -15.35 7.45 12.82
C TYR A 187 -13.96 7.74 13.39
N TYR A 188 -13.57 9.01 13.49
CA TYR A 188 -12.33 9.42 14.15
C TYR A 188 -12.25 8.89 15.57
N LEU A 189 -13.28 9.13 16.38
CA LEU A 189 -13.31 8.67 17.77
C LEU A 189 -13.26 7.14 17.88
N GLU A 190 -13.81 6.42 16.91
CA GLU A 190 -13.80 4.96 16.88
C GLU A 190 -12.41 4.42 16.47
N LYS A 191 -11.82 4.95 15.41
CA LYS A 191 -10.62 4.35 14.82
C LYS A 191 -9.32 4.86 15.42
N TYR A 192 -9.26 6.12 15.90
CA TYR A 192 -8.05 6.73 16.46
C TYR A 192 -7.98 6.56 17.99
N SER A 193 -8.19 5.33 18.42
CA SER A 193 -7.97 4.91 19.82
C SER A 193 -6.52 4.44 19.99
N PRO A 194 -5.88 4.69 21.16
CA PRO A 194 -4.47 4.34 21.40
C PRO A 194 -4.13 2.88 21.01
N ASP A 195 -4.99 1.93 21.35
CA ASP A 195 -4.82 0.51 21.03
C ASP A 195 -5.03 0.14 19.55
N ASN A 196 -5.42 1.11 18.70
CA ASN A 196 -5.51 0.98 17.23
C ASN A 196 -4.42 1.78 16.51
N LEU A 197 -3.66 2.54 17.27
CA LEU A 197 -2.53 3.33 16.77
C LEU A 197 -1.21 2.68 17.16
N PHE A 198 -0.18 2.97 16.41
CA PHE A 198 1.19 2.80 16.83
C PHE A 198 2.06 3.90 16.23
N VAL A 199 3.13 4.24 16.91
CA VAL A 199 4.08 5.26 16.47
C VAL A 199 5.39 4.59 16.12
N VAL A 200 5.98 4.98 15.00
CA VAL A 200 7.31 4.52 14.55
C VAL A 200 8.22 5.74 14.44
N VAL A 201 9.37 5.67 15.05
CA VAL A 201 10.42 6.69 14.97
C VAL A 201 11.70 6.03 14.50
N ALA A 202 12.32 6.57 13.47
CA ALA A 202 13.65 6.14 13.03
C ALA A 202 14.54 7.36 12.78
N GLY A 203 15.76 7.32 13.27
CA GLY A 203 16.74 8.38 13.06
C GLY A 203 17.59 8.74 14.27
N ASP A 204 18.11 9.95 14.25
CA ASP A 204 19.03 10.48 15.24
C ASP A 204 18.30 10.89 16.52
N VAL A 205 17.91 9.90 17.31
CA VAL A 205 17.18 10.00 18.58
C VAL A 205 17.69 8.96 19.58
N ASP A 206 17.45 9.19 20.88
CA ASP A 206 17.55 8.19 21.93
C ASP A 206 16.21 7.47 22.10
N ALA A 207 16.23 6.15 22.17
CA ALA A 207 15.00 5.37 22.17
C ALA A 207 14.22 5.48 23.50
N ASP A 208 14.89 5.50 24.65
CA ASP A 208 14.24 5.62 25.96
C ASP A 208 13.60 7.00 26.11
N GLU A 209 14.34 8.06 25.77
CA GLU A 209 13.84 9.43 25.80
C GLU A 209 12.67 9.60 24.82
N THR A 210 12.75 9.04 23.62
CA THR A 210 11.67 9.10 22.63
C THR A 210 10.38 8.43 23.12
N ILE A 211 10.50 7.25 23.75
CA ILE A 211 9.35 6.54 24.33
C ILE A 211 8.72 7.37 25.45
N GLU A 212 9.52 7.93 26.36
CA GLU A 212 9.04 8.79 27.45
C GLU A 212 8.33 10.04 26.91
N ARG A 213 8.84 10.67 25.84
CA ARG A 213 8.21 11.82 25.19
C ARG A 213 6.86 11.46 24.58
N ILE A 214 6.79 10.35 23.84
CA ILE A 214 5.51 9.86 23.27
C ILE A 214 4.51 9.53 24.39
N GLU A 215 4.95 8.90 25.47
CA GLU A 215 4.11 8.63 26.63
C GLU A 215 3.58 9.92 27.27
N SER A 216 4.40 10.96 27.38
CA SER A 216 3.97 12.24 27.93
C SER A 216 2.88 12.92 27.09
N HIS A 217 2.88 12.74 25.77
CA HIS A 217 1.87 13.31 24.85
C HIS A 217 0.61 12.44 24.76
N LEU A 218 0.76 11.12 24.65
CA LEU A 218 -0.31 10.20 24.26
C LEU A 218 -0.71 9.21 25.36
N GLY A 219 0.10 9.02 26.39
CA GLY A 219 -0.13 8.03 27.47
C GLY A 219 -1.39 8.29 28.30
N GLY A 220 -1.77 9.57 28.46
CA GLY A 220 -2.99 9.97 29.17
C GLY A 220 -4.31 9.76 28.41
N ILE A 221 -4.26 9.39 27.12
CA ILE A 221 -5.45 9.19 26.30
C ILE A 221 -6.09 7.86 26.65
N SER A 222 -7.37 7.88 26.99
CA SER A 222 -8.10 6.65 27.33
C SER A 222 -8.44 5.83 26.08
N ARG A 223 -8.38 4.51 26.22
CA ARG A 223 -8.90 3.59 25.19
C ARG A 223 -10.39 3.84 24.96
N ARG A 224 -10.79 3.80 23.70
CA ARG A 224 -12.19 3.94 23.30
C ARG A 224 -12.73 2.58 22.88
N ARG A 225 -14.05 2.37 23.10
CA ARG A 225 -14.71 1.15 22.63
C ARG A 225 -14.74 1.15 21.10
N ARG A 226 -14.20 0.10 20.51
CA ARG A 226 -14.23 -0.13 19.07
C ARG A 226 -15.10 -1.33 18.74
N PRO A 227 -16.06 -1.21 17.81
CA PRO A 227 -16.72 -2.38 17.25
C PRO A 227 -15.68 -3.25 16.54
N SER A 228 -15.82 -4.57 16.68
CA SER A 228 -15.02 -5.49 15.87
C SER A 228 -15.49 -5.42 14.42
N VAL A 229 -14.59 -5.09 13.50
CA VAL A 229 -14.88 -5.16 12.07
C VAL A 229 -14.48 -6.56 11.60
N VAL A 230 -15.47 -7.35 11.23
CA VAL A 230 -15.26 -8.66 10.62
C VAL A 230 -15.26 -8.46 9.11
N LEU A 231 -14.11 -8.68 8.49
CA LEU A 231 -13.99 -8.64 7.04
C LEU A 231 -14.42 -9.99 6.46
N PRO A 232 -15.32 -10.00 5.47
CA PRO A 232 -15.71 -11.23 4.80
C PRO A 232 -14.54 -11.78 3.97
N GLU A 233 -14.36 -13.09 4.00
CA GLU A 233 -13.46 -13.75 3.06
C GLU A 233 -14.07 -13.72 1.66
N GLU A 234 -13.28 -13.32 0.66
CA GLU A 234 -13.74 -13.36 -0.74
C GLU A 234 -13.96 -14.83 -1.17
N PRO A 235 -15.12 -15.16 -1.76
CA PRO A 235 -15.36 -16.50 -2.23
C PRO A 235 -14.40 -16.88 -3.34
N ARG A 236 -14.15 -18.20 -3.47
CA ARG A 236 -13.28 -18.71 -4.53
C ARG A 236 -13.73 -18.19 -5.90
N HIS A 237 -12.78 -17.67 -6.65
CA HIS A 237 -13.01 -17.23 -8.02
C HIS A 237 -13.40 -18.42 -8.90
N ILE A 238 -14.54 -18.32 -9.57
CA ILE A 238 -15.08 -19.36 -10.43
C ILE A 238 -15.27 -18.75 -11.82
N GLY A 239 -14.50 -19.21 -12.80
CA GLY A 239 -14.60 -18.70 -14.18
C GLY A 239 -13.97 -17.33 -14.38
N ILE A 240 -14.00 -16.84 -15.61
CA ILE A 240 -13.48 -15.53 -16.00
C ILE A 240 -14.53 -14.47 -15.68
N ARG A 241 -14.09 -13.37 -15.02
CA ARG A 241 -14.91 -12.17 -14.80
C ARG A 241 -14.40 -11.07 -15.73
N GLU A 242 -15.30 -10.40 -16.41
CA GLU A 242 -14.91 -9.42 -17.43
C GLU A 242 -15.69 -8.11 -17.28
N GLU A 243 -14.96 -7.00 -17.49
CA GLU A 243 -15.56 -5.68 -17.59
C GLU A 243 -14.81 -4.85 -18.65
N SER A 244 -15.55 -4.21 -19.54
CA SER A 244 -15.02 -3.23 -20.49
C SER A 244 -15.66 -1.87 -20.22
N VAL A 245 -14.82 -0.87 -19.98
CA VAL A 245 -15.25 0.49 -19.64
C VAL A 245 -14.93 1.40 -20.82
N PRO A 246 -15.93 2.04 -21.46
CA PRO A 246 -15.69 3.09 -22.44
C PRO A 246 -14.93 4.26 -21.78
N PHE A 247 -13.90 4.75 -22.45
CA PHE A 247 -13.09 5.84 -21.94
C PHE A 247 -12.51 6.69 -23.06
N SER A 248 -12.30 7.98 -22.79
CA SER A 248 -11.67 8.89 -23.73
C SER A 248 -10.17 8.59 -23.87
N THR A 249 -9.85 7.60 -24.70
CA THR A 249 -8.50 7.10 -24.96
C THR A 249 -8.38 6.64 -26.40
N GLU A 250 -7.17 6.69 -26.96
CA GLU A 250 -6.89 6.13 -28.29
C GLU A 250 -6.52 4.64 -28.25
N LEU A 251 -5.97 4.19 -27.12
CA LEU A 251 -5.50 2.81 -26.91
C LEU A 251 -6.48 2.01 -26.05
N VAL A 252 -6.49 0.72 -26.22
CA VAL A 252 -7.05 -0.21 -25.24
C VAL A 252 -6.02 -0.41 -24.12
N ARG A 253 -6.44 -0.19 -22.88
CA ARG A 253 -5.64 -0.50 -21.69
C ARG A 253 -6.25 -1.69 -21.00
N GLY A 254 -5.50 -2.78 -20.87
CA GLY A 254 -5.96 -4.04 -20.30
C GLY A 254 -5.26 -4.39 -18.99
N ARG A 255 -6.02 -5.04 -18.11
CA ARG A 255 -5.46 -5.75 -16.95
C ARG A 255 -6.06 -7.14 -16.83
N LEU A 256 -5.19 -8.10 -16.57
CA LEU A 256 -5.56 -9.47 -16.19
C LEU A 256 -5.15 -9.66 -14.74
N GLY A 257 -6.08 -10.09 -13.88
CA GLY A 257 -5.86 -10.22 -12.45
C GLY A 257 -6.22 -11.61 -11.93
N TRP A 258 -5.33 -12.24 -11.18
CA TRP A 258 -5.56 -13.51 -10.49
C TRP A 258 -5.52 -13.32 -8.99
N PRO A 259 -6.43 -13.93 -8.23
CA PRO A 259 -6.37 -13.88 -6.77
C PRO A 259 -5.14 -14.63 -6.25
N ILE A 260 -4.40 -13.96 -5.37
CA ILE A 260 -3.24 -14.51 -4.66
C ILE A 260 -3.42 -14.38 -3.14
N PRO A 261 -2.68 -15.14 -2.33
CA PRO A 261 -2.76 -15.06 -0.88
C PRO A 261 -2.27 -13.70 -0.34
N PRO A 262 -2.53 -13.40 0.95
CA PRO A 262 -2.03 -12.20 1.62
C PRO A 262 -0.49 -12.15 1.70
N GLY A 263 0.05 -10.98 2.02
CA GLY A 263 1.47 -10.68 1.94
C GLY A 263 2.39 -11.45 2.90
N ASP A 264 1.83 -12.05 3.95
CA ASP A 264 2.55 -12.91 4.90
C ASP A 264 2.60 -14.39 4.51
N HIS A 265 2.04 -14.74 3.34
CA HIS A 265 1.99 -16.11 2.86
C HIS A 265 3.38 -16.60 2.37
N PRO A 266 3.77 -17.87 2.65
CA PRO A 266 5.06 -18.43 2.20
C PRO A 266 5.31 -18.40 0.69
N ASP A 267 4.27 -18.36 -0.13
CA ASP A 267 4.38 -18.27 -1.59
C ASP A 267 4.67 -16.82 -2.09
N GLY A 268 4.60 -15.82 -1.23
CA GLY A 268 4.85 -14.41 -1.59
C GLY A 268 6.15 -14.20 -2.36
N PRO A 269 7.31 -14.65 -1.86
CA PRO A 269 8.59 -14.51 -2.57
C PRO A 269 8.61 -15.12 -3.97
N ALA A 270 8.01 -16.31 -4.16
CA ALA A 270 7.95 -16.95 -5.47
C ALA A 270 7.00 -16.22 -6.43
N LEU A 271 5.89 -15.68 -5.95
CA LEU A 271 4.96 -14.86 -6.73
C LEU A 271 5.61 -13.54 -7.18
N ASP A 272 6.39 -12.90 -6.32
CA ASP A 272 7.11 -11.68 -6.67
C ASP A 272 8.21 -11.94 -7.70
N ILE A 273 8.93 -13.06 -7.58
CA ILE A 273 9.90 -13.49 -8.61
C ILE A 273 9.19 -13.77 -9.93
N LEU A 274 8.06 -14.48 -9.91
CA LEU A 274 7.26 -14.74 -11.11
C LEU A 274 6.80 -13.45 -11.79
N ALA A 275 6.27 -12.49 -11.04
CA ALA A 275 5.84 -11.19 -11.55
C ALA A 275 7.00 -10.45 -12.21
N ALA A 276 8.17 -10.44 -11.58
CA ALA A 276 9.34 -9.76 -12.11
C ALA A 276 9.91 -10.44 -13.37
N ILE A 277 9.92 -11.77 -13.43
CA ILE A 277 10.33 -12.52 -14.64
C ILE A 277 9.39 -12.19 -15.79
N LEU A 278 8.09 -12.17 -15.53
CA LEU A 278 7.09 -11.89 -16.56
C LEU A 278 7.12 -10.44 -17.03
N GLY A 279 7.14 -9.45 -16.11
CA GLY A 279 6.81 -8.08 -16.49
C GLY A 279 7.72 -6.97 -16.00
N ASN A 280 8.84 -7.24 -15.27
CA ASN A 280 9.66 -6.16 -14.73
C ASN A 280 10.88 -5.85 -15.63
N GLY A 281 10.80 -4.68 -16.28
CA GLY A 281 11.88 -4.12 -17.10
C GLY A 281 12.04 -4.78 -18.47
N LYS A 282 12.98 -4.22 -19.26
CA LYS A 282 13.18 -4.57 -20.69
C LYS A 282 13.65 -6.01 -20.95
N SER A 283 14.14 -6.70 -19.94
CA SER A 283 14.59 -8.09 -20.05
C SER A 283 13.56 -9.11 -19.57
N SER A 284 12.36 -8.68 -19.20
CA SER A 284 11.25 -9.56 -18.83
C SER A 284 10.67 -10.27 -20.05
N ARG A 285 10.00 -11.40 -19.83
CA ARG A 285 9.47 -12.24 -20.93
C ARG A 285 8.43 -11.49 -21.74
N LEU A 286 7.43 -10.88 -21.11
CA LEU A 286 6.37 -10.14 -21.78
C LEU A 286 6.91 -8.95 -22.57
N TYR A 287 7.87 -8.22 -22.02
CA TYR A 287 8.48 -7.11 -22.75
C TYR A 287 9.18 -7.60 -24.03
N ARG A 288 9.99 -8.66 -23.94
CA ARG A 288 10.73 -9.19 -25.08
C ARG A 288 9.82 -9.85 -26.11
N GLU A 289 8.91 -10.72 -25.66
CA GLU A 289 8.12 -11.54 -26.58
C GLU A 289 6.90 -10.80 -27.13
N VAL A 290 6.11 -10.17 -26.25
CA VAL A 290 4.84 -9.56 -26.66
C VAL A 290 5.04 -8.15 -27.21
N ARG A 291 5.95 -7.36 -26.60
CA ARG A 291 6.21 -5.99 -27.03
C ARG A 291 7.23 -5.90 -28.17
N GLU A 292 8.44 -6.46 -28.00
CA GLU A 292 9.52 -6.27 -28.97
C GLU A 292 9.38 -7.21 -30.16
N ASN A 293 9.16 -8.52 -29.94
CA ASN A 293 9.15 -9.51 -31.00
C ASN A 293 7.83 -9.51 -31.78
N GLN A 294 6.70 -9.55 -31.08
CA GLN A 294 5.37 -9.63 -31.71
C GLN A 294 4.74 -8.25 -31.97
N GLN A 295 5.21 -7.20 -31.28
CA GLN A 295 4.73 -5.83 -31.41
C GLN A 295 3.20 -5.70 -31.19
N LEU A 296 2.64 -6.50 -30.29
CA LEU A 296 1.23 -6.53 -29.99
C LEU A 296 0.81 -5.49 -28.95
N VAL A 297 1.77 -4.96 -28.18
CA VAL A 297 1.51 -4.00 -27.11
C VAL A 297 2.51 -2.85 -27.13
N ASN A 298 2.07 -1.67 -26.69
CA ASN A 298 2.92 -0.47 -26.55
C ASN A 298 3.66 -0.48 -25.22
N SER A 299 2.98 -0.97 -24.18
CA SER A 299 3.56 -1.22 -22.86
C SER A 299 3.03 -2.53 -22.29
N VAL A 300 3.81 -3.16 -21.41
CA VAL A 300 3.39 -4.36 -20.68
C VAL A 300 4.17 -4.48 -19.38
N GLY A 301 3.50 -4.94 -18.33
CA GLY A 301 4.09 -5.14 -17.02
C GLY A 301 3.35 -6.19 -16.20
N ALA A 302 4.00 -6.64 -15.11
CA ALA A 302 3.40 -7.54 -14.14
C ALA A 302 3.82 -7.13 -12.73
N TYR A 303 2.91 -7.31 -11.78
CA TYR A 303 3.19 -7.10 -10.36
C TYR A 303 2.30 -7.97 -9.48
N SER A 304 2.79 -8.26 -8.29
CA SER A 304 2.05 -8.90 -7.22
C SER A 304 1.61 -7.80 -6.24
N TYR A 305 0.32 -7.74 -5.93
CA TYR A 305 -0.25 -6.88 -4.91
C TYR A 305 -0.83 -7.75 -3.80
N ALA A 306 -0.10 -7.94 -2.73
CA ALA A 306 -0.43 -8.82 -1.62
C ALA A 306 -0.53 -8.02 -0.31
N PRO A 307 -1.69 -7.40 -0.01
CA PRO A 307 -1.95 -6.71 1.25
C PRO A 307 -2.16 -7.70 2.42
N THR A 308 -2.67 -7.21 3.56
CA THR A 308 -3.02 -8.05 4.72
C THR A 308 -4.23 -9.00 4.48
N PHE A 309 -4.82 -8.95 3.30
CA PHE A 309 -5.94 -9.80 2.85
C PHE A 309 -5.60 -10.40 1.47
N GLN A 310 -6.53 -11.19 0.90
CA GLN A 310 -6.35 -11.77 -0.44
C GLN A 310 -6.01 -10.69 -1.46
N GLY A 311 -4.87 -10.86 -2.13
CA GLY A 311 -4.34 -9.93 -3.11
C GLY A 311 -4.65 -10.31 -4.55
N GLN A 312 -3.92 -9.66 -5.48
CA GLN A 312 -4.03 -9.87 -6.92
C GLN A 312 -2.63 -9.97 -7.55
N PHE A 313 -2.42 -10.96 -8.37
CA PHE A 313 -1.34 -10.96 -9.36
C PHE A 313 -1.86 -10.29 -10.61
N VAL A 314 -1.23 -9.22 -11.07
CA VAL A 314 -1.76 -8.36 -12.13
C VAL A 314 -0.78 -8.29 -13.30
N LEU A 315 -1.29 -8.53 -14.48
CA LEU A 315 -0.64 -8.20 -15.75
C LEU A 315 -1.34 -6.98 -16.34
N SER A 316 -0.58 -5.99 -16.78
CA SER A 316 -1.10 -4.76 -17.38
C SER A 316 -0.48 -4.53 -18.74
N TYR A 317 -1.25 -3.99 -19.69
CA TYR A 317 -0.77 -3.68 -21.02
C TYR A 317 -1.58 -2.56 -21.68
N ASP A 318 -0.93 -1.85 -22.63
CA ASP A 318 -1.58 -0.91 -23.54
C ASP A 318 -1.39 -1.41 -24.98
N THR A 319 -2.46 -1.40 -25.78
CA THR A 319 -2.45 -1.92 -27.16
C THR A 319 -3.37 -1.16 -28.08
N GLU A 320 -3.18 -1.31 -29.39
CA GLU A 320 -4.11 -0.83 -30.41
C GLU A 320 -5.46 -1.56 -30.30
N PRO A 321 -6.61 -0.89 -30.57
CA PRO A 321 -7.93 -1.49 -30.41
C PRO A 321 -8.11 -2.84 -31.15
N GLY A 322 -7.51 -2.99 -32.31
CA GLY A 322 -7.59 -4.22 -33.11
C GLY A 322 -6.71 -5.37 -32.60
N SER A 323 -5.79 -5.11 -31.66
CA SER A 323 -4.78 -6.07 -31.21
C SER A 323 -5.07 -6.66 -29.83
N SER A 324 -6.09 -6.19 -29.10
CA SER A 324 -6.34 -6.56 -27.69
C SER A 324 -6.49 -8.07 -27.46
N LYS A 325 -7.23 -8.75 -28.33
CA LYS A 325 -7.40 -10.22 -28.24
C LYS A 325 -6.08 -10.96 -28.47
N SER A 326 -5.31 -10.56 -29.48
CA SER A 326 -4.00 -11.16 -29.74
C SER A 326 -2.99 -10.86 -28.65
N ALA A 327 -3.08 -9.69 -28.02
CA ALA A 327 -2.26 -9.33 -26.86
C ALA A 327 -2.58 -10.22 -25.65
N ASP A 328 -3.87 -10.42 -25.34
CA ASP A 328 -4.30 -11.33 -24.27
C ASP A 328 -3.80 -12.76 -24.52
N GLU A 329 -4.00 -13.30 -25.74
CA GLU A 329 -3.56 -14.65 -26.11
C GLU A 329 -2.02 -14.80 -25.99
N ALA A 330 -1.26 -13.80 -26.41
CA ALA A 330 0.20 -13.80 -26.30
C ALA A 330 0.67 -13.70 -24.84
N ILE A 331 0.02 -12.88 -24.01
CA ILE A 331 0.32 -12.74 -22.59
C ILE A 331 0.04 -14.05 -21.85
N LEU A 332 -1.13 -14.66 -22.05
CA LEU A 332 -1.48 -15.96 -21.47
C LEU A 332 -0.53 -17.06 -21.96
N GLY A 333 -0.14 -17.04 -23.22
CA GLY A 333 0.84 -17.97 -23.77
C GLY A 333 2.21 -17.89 -23.12
N GLU A 334 2.65 -16.72 -22.63
CA GLU A 334 3.90 -16.61 -21.87
C GLU A 334 3.78 -17.22 -20.46
N ILE A 335 2.59 -17.12 -19.84
CA ILE A 335 2.32 -17.82 -18.56
C ILE A 335 2.38 -19.35 -18.80
N ASP A 336 1.76 -19.84 -19.87
CA ASP A 336 1.77 -21.28 -20.21
C ASP A 336 3.20 -21.80 -20.45
N LYS A 337 4.06 -20.99 -21.07
CA LYS A 337 5.48 -21.32 -21.23
C LYS A 337 6.22 -21.40 -19.89
N VAL A 338 5.87 -20.54 -18.90
CA VAL A 338 6.43 -20.69 -17.55
C VAL A 338 6.00 -22.02 -16.94
N LYS A 339 4.74 -22.41 -17.10
CA LYS A 339 4.21 -23.68 -16.55
C LYS A 339 4.83 -24.90 -17.25
N SER A 340 4.98 -24.90 -18.57
CA SER A 340 5.46 -26.04 -19.35
C SER A 340 6.98 -26.16 -19.44
N ASP A 341 7.67 -25.05 -19.67
CA ASP A 341 9.11 -25.02 -19.98
C ASP A 341 9.95 -24.59 -18.76
N GLY A 342 9.28 -24.05 -17.71
CA GLY A 342 9.91 -23.50 -16.53
C GLY A 342 10.55 -22.14 -16.72
N VAL A 343 11.39 -21.77 -15.77
CA VAL A 343 12.18 -20.52 -15.77
C VAL A 343 13.67 -20.83 -15.73
N ALA A 344 14.48 -19.94 -16.27
CA ALA A 344 15.93 -20.13 -16.25
C ALA A 344 16.53 -19.60 -14.93
N LEU A 345 17.58 -20.27 -14.45
CA LEU A 345 18.29 -19.85 -13.24
C LEU A 345 18.79 -18.39 -13.31
N ASP A 346 19.21 -17.94 -14.50
CA ASP A 346 19.68 -16.57 -14.69
C ASP A 346 18.54 -15.55 -14.56
N GLU A 347 17.30 -15.90 -14.92
CA GLU A 347 16.12 -15.05 -14.71
C GLU A 347 15.85 -14.87 -13.22
N VAL A 348 15.81 -15.96 -12.45
CA VAL A 348 15.61 -15.93 -11.00
C VAL A 348 16.72 -15.14 -10.32
N ASN A 349 17.99 -15.46 -10.60
CA ASN A 349 19.14 -14.77 -10.01
C ASN A 349 19.16 -13.26 -10.32
N LYS A 350 18.73 -12.86 -11.52
CA LYS A 350 18.61 -11.44 -11.88
C LYS A 350 17.55 -10.76 -11.01
N VAL A 351 16.37 -11.36 -10.89
CA VAL A 351 15.25 -10.79 -10.11
C VAL A 351 15.63 -10.69 -8.63
N VAL A 352 16.22 -11.73 -8.06
CA VAL A 352 16.69 -11.71 -6.66
C VAL A 352 17.65 -10.55 -6.43
N ARG A 353 18.65 -10.34 -7.32
CA ARG A 353 19.57 -9.19 -7.20
C ARG A 353 18.87 -7.84 -7.29
N GLN A 354 17.85 -7.70 -8.16
CA GLN A 354 17.07 -6.48 -8.29
C GLN A 354 16.25 -6.20 -7.04
N ALA A 355 15.58 -7.22 -6.49
CA ALA A 355 14.80 -7.11 -5.26
C ALA A 355 15.68 -6.74 -4.06
N LEU A 356 16.85 -7.38 -3.91
CA LEU A 356 17.83 -7.03 -2.89
C LEU A 356 18.28 -5.58 -3.01
N SER A 357 18.63 -5.13 -4.22
CA SER A 357 19.03 -3.74 -4.46
C SER A 357 17.94 -2.75 -4.10
N SER A 358 16.69 -3.06 -4.42
CA SER A 358 15.53 -2.23 -4.07
C SER A 358 15.33 -2.14 -2.56
N GLN A 359 15.42 -3.27 -1.84
CA GLN A 359 15.30 -3.30 -0.38
C GLN A 359 16.41 -2.51 0.30
N PHE A 360 17.65 -2.68 -0.15
CA PHE A 360 18.76 -1.85 0.36
C PHE A 360 18.49 -0.35 0.14
N SER A 361 18.01 0.03 -1.03
CA SER A 361 17.69 1.43 -1.33
C SER A 361 16.62 2.00 -0.39
N THR A 362 15.58 1.23 -0.08
CA THR A 362 14.52 1.65 0.86
C THR A 362 15.08 1.93 2.26
N LEU A 363 16.08 1.17 2.71
CA LEU A 363 16.65 1.31 4.04
C LEU A 363 17.78 2.35 4.14
N THR A 364 18.07 3.11 3.06
CA THR A 364 19.13 4.14 3.07
C THR A 364 18.72 5.44 3.72
N ASP A 365 17.43 5.71 3.90
CA ASP A 365 16.93 6.91 4.56
C ASP A 365 16.00 6.58 5.74
N MET A 366 15.81 7.55 6.64
CA MET A 366 15.04 7.35 7.88
C MET A 366 13.56 7.11 7.61
N ARG A 367 12.99 7.73 6.58
CA ARG A 367 11.60 7.48 6.16
C ARG A 367 11.42 6.04 5.69
N GLY A 368 12.31 5.54 4.86
CA GLY A 368 12.29 4.16 4.38
C GLY A 368 12.41 3.16 5.52
N GLN A 369 13.32 3.41 6.48
CA GLN A 369 13.48 2.57 7.67
C GLN A 369 12.21 2.57 8.55
N ALA A 370 11.64 3.74 8.84
CA ALA A 370 10.41 3.84 9.62
C ALA A 370 9.22 3.18 8.91
N SER A 371 9.09 3.37 7.59
CA SER A 371 8.03 2.77 6.77
C SER A 371 8.16 1.25 6.68
N ASP A 372 9.37 0.72 6.58
CA ASP A 372 9.64 -0.72 6.62
C ASP A 372 9.19 -1.33 7.95
N LEU A 373 9.62 -0.75 9.07
CA LEU A 373 9.23 -1.19 10.41
C LEU A 373 7.70 -1.14 10.60
N GLY A 374 7.06 -0.05 10.18
CA GLY A 374 5.62 0.13 10.28
C GLY A 374 4.85 -0.87 9.42
N SER A 375 5.29 -1.11 8.18
CA SER A 375 4.69 -2.10 7.27
C SER A 375 4.86 -3.53 7.79
N ASN A 376 6.03 -3.88 8.29
CA ASN A 376 6.31 -5.16 8.90
C ASN A 376 5.42 -5.39 10.14
N TRP A 377 5.29 -4.36 10.99
CA TRP A 377 4.50 -4.45 12.21
C TRP A 377 3.00 -4.56 11.97
N ILE A 378 2.46 -3.82 11.01
CA ILE A 378 1.01 -3.90 10.71
C ILE A 378 0.64 -5.22 10.04
N THR A 379 1.54 -5.78 9.21
CA THR A 379 1.26 -7.00 8.43
C THR A 379 1.50 -8.28 9.24
N THR A 380 2.63 -8.35 9.95
CA THR A 380 3.10 -9.63 10.51
C THR A 380 3.38 -9.59 12.02
N ARG A 381 3.40 -8.42 12.65
CA ARG A 381 3.91 -8.22 14.03
C ARG A 381 5.37 -8.64 14.22
N ASN A 382 6.12 -8.78 13.15
CA ASN A 382 7.53 -9.13 13.16
C ASN A 382 8.35 -8.00 12.54
N LEU A 383 9.11 -7.25 13.33
CA LEU A 383 9.98 -6.17 12.85
C LEU A 383 11.09 -6.65 11.92
N ASN A 384 11.45 -7.93 11.98
CA ASN A 384 12.45 -8.55 11.12
C ASN A 384 11.85 -9.18 9.85
N TYR A 385 10.58 -8.92 9.54
CA TYR A 385 9.90 -9.54 8.39
C TYR A 385 10.64 -9.32 7.08
N THR A 386 11.10 -8.10 6.80
CA THR A 386 11.89 -7.79 5.59
C THR A 386 13.18 -8.62 5.52
N ARG A 387 13.88 -8.81 6.64
CA ARG A 387 15.07 -9.69 6.70
C ARG A 387 14.70 -11.14 6.37
N ASP A 388 13.62 -11.64 6.97
CA ASP A 388 13.18 -13.01 6.77
C ASP A 388 12.68 -13.21 5.34
N TYR A 389 11.92 -12.26 4.80
CA TYR A 389 11.49 -12.23 3.39
C TYR A 389 12.67 -12.26 2.42
N VAL A 390 13.72 -11.47 2.67
CA VAL A 390 14.93 -11.46 1.84
C VAL A 390 15.64 -12.81 1.87
N LYS A 391 15.66 -13.50 3.01
CA LYS A 391 16.19 -14.88 3.10
C LYS A 391 15.35 -15.85 2.28
N ASP A 392 14.03 -15.75 2.39
CA ASP A 392 13.12 -16.64 1.67
C ASP A 392 13.16 -16.38 0.17
N LEU A 393 13.26 -15.11 -0.25
CA LEU A 393 13.44 -14.74 -1.66
C LEU A 393 14.69 -15.39 -2.28
N GLN A 394 15.80 -15.45 -1.54
CA GLN A 394 17.04 -16.08 -1.98
C GLN A 394 17.00 -17.62 -1.98
N ARG A 395 15.99 -18.23 -1.35
CA ARG A 395 15.78 -19.67 -1.27
C ARG A 395 14.79 -20.20 -2.31
N VAL A 396 14.11 -19.31 -3.02
CA VAL A 396 13.16 -19.72 -4.05
C VAL A 396 13.87 -20.53 -5.13
N GLU A 397 13.40 -21.75 -5.34
CA GLU A 397 13.88 -22.65 -6.39
C GLU A 397 13.09 -22.46 -7.69
N LEU A 398 13.60 -22.97 -8.81
CA LEU A 398 12.93 -22.84 -10.12
C LEU A 398 11.55 -23.48 -10.10
N GLU A 399 11.45 -24.60 -9.40
CA GLU A 399 10.24 -25.38 -9.21
C GLU A 399 9.16 -24.62 -8.44
N ASP A 400 9.56 -23.76 -7.49
CA ASP A 400 8.62 -22.91 -6.75
C ASP A 400 7.95 -21.90 -7.66
N VAL A 401 8.69 -21.30 -8.58
CA VAL A 401 8.15 -20.33 -9.56
C VAL A 401 7.13 -21.00 -10.49
N VAL A 402 7.43 -22.21 -10.96
CA VAL A 402 6.50 -23.00 -11.78
C VAL A 402 5.27 -23.40 -10.96
N ARG A 403 5.47 -23.87 -9.74
CA ARG A 403 4.39 -24.30 -8.83
C ARG A 403 3.40 -23.16 -8.57
N VAL A 404 3.87 -21.94 -8.26
CA VAL A 404 2.97 -20.80 -8.01
C VAL A 404 2.29 -20.33 -9.28
N ALA A 405 2.93 -20.45 -10.45
CA ALA A 405 2.28 -20.17 -11.74
C ALA A 405 1.11 -21.13 -11.99
N ASP A 406 1.31 -22.44 -11.78
CA ASP A 406 0.25 -23.45 -11.92
C ASP A 406 -0.87 -23.28 -10.90
N GLN A 407 -0.52 -22.98 -9.66
CA GLN A 407 -1.48 -22.90 -8.56
C GLN A 407 -2.38 -21.69 -8.66
N TYR A 408 -1.80 -20.54 -8.99
CA TYR A 408 -2.50 -19.25 -8.91
C TYR A 408 -2.93 -18.68 -10.27
N LEU A 409 -2.16 -18.86 -11.34
CA LEU A 409 -2.45 -18.26 -12.64
C LEU A 409 -3.23 -19.21 -13.53
N ALA A 410 -4.43 -19.61 -13.10
CA ALA A 410 -5.29 -20.51 -13.85
C ALA A 410 -5.87 -19.83 -15.10
N ASP A 411 -5.95 -20.59 -16.21
CA ASP A 411 -6.35 -20.09 -17.53
C ASP A 411 -7.85 -19.81 -17.64
N ASP A 412 -8.64 -20.40 -16.76
CA ASP A 412 -10.10 -20.34 -16.74
C ASP A 412 -10.69 -19.52 -15.58
N ARG A 413 -9.84 -18.93 -14.72
CA ARG A 413 -10.27 -18.27 -13.48
C ARG A 413 -9.43 -17.03 -13.19
N PHE A 414 -9.74 -15.95 -13.89
CA PHE A 414 -9.11 -14.65 -13.68
C PHE A 414 -10.09 -13.51 -13.96
N THR A 415 -9.70 -12.31 -13.61
CA THR A 415 -10.43 -11.09 -13.93
C THR A 415 -9.78 -10.43 -15.13
N ARG A 416 -10.58 -10.06 -16.13
CA ARG A 416 -10.16 -9.25 -17.28
C ARG A 416 -10.90 -7.92 -17.22
N VAL A 417 -10.15 -6.83 -17.18
CA VAL A 417 -10.73 -5.49 -17.32
C VAL A 417 -10.03 -4.71 -18.42
N SER A 418 -10.77 -3.89 -19.14
CA SER A 418 -10.21 -3.04 -20.17
C SER A 418 -10.88 -1.68 -20.21
N LEU A 419 -10.08 -0.63 -20.44
CA LEU A 419 -10.58 0.63 -20.97
C LEU A 419 -10.52 0.55 -22.49
N VAL A 420 -11.64 0.88 -23.13
CA VAL A 420 -11.78 0.85 -24.58
C VAL A 420 -12.14 2.25 -25.10
N PRO A 421 -11.65 2.65 -26.28
CA PRO A 421 -12.05 3.92 -26.89
C PRO A 421 -13.57 4.07 -26.97
N GLU A 422 -14.05 5.26 -26.65
CA GLU A 422 -15.46 5.62 -26.88
C GLU A 422 -15.78 5.54 -28.37
N ALA A 423 -16.98 5.02 -28.73
CA ALA A 423 -17.41 4.81 -30.10
C ALA A 423 -17.75 6.12 -30.81
#